data_860d39e1ec2335b01f32b6bcd033fbd7
#
_entry.id   860d39e1ec2335b01f32b6bcd033fbd7
#
_cell.length_a   1.000
_cell.length_b   1.000
_cell.length_c   1.000
_cell.angle_alpha   90.00
_cell.angle_beta   90.00
_cell.angle_gamma   90.00
#
_symmetry.space_group_name_H-M   'P 1'
#
loop_
_entity.id
_entity.type
_entity.pdbx_description
1 polymer ?
#
loop_
_entity_poly.entity_id
_entity_poly.type
_entity_poly.pdbx_seq_one_letter_code
_entity_poly.pdbx_strand_id
1 'polypeptide(L)'
;MLFAGLLLLTALAIFFFFDINAWKPQLETTVSEALGMVVKIEGELGIKFMPGLHLTLSDVHVQNRGSELAFIQEADLAIELLPLVQRKIRYGNIVTRDARISIERGQNGKYNYERLEANRAFRPLELPKVSFINLVVSYADMQSGHGFEFKRCDGELTDMHHPGNAPLLRRLSMAGHFACAEVGKKTPVITDLNFLISATDGVYDFKSVKMKTFGGLGSGTMRIDRSAEMPTYQINYTLSKFRIEEFFRTQPKGKSVSGYMDFSTALSMHGRTRLAMRQSAMGEASLSGGNLTLRGVNLDQQLLKFESSQNLDLIDMSALLFVGPIGLAATKSYTLFSPDEKSGNSTTIRTVVSRWKVENGVAYAKDVALATNKNRLALHGGLNFVKDEYQNVVVALLDRSGCAEASQNISGSFSKPVIDQSKILIPINLLLKLVDSAKNFISGGDKKCEIFYSGTVTPSI
;
A
#
# COMPACT_ATOMS: atom_id res chain seq x y z
N MET A 1 -19.44 52.45 -40.66
CA MET A 1 -20.08 51.15 -40.97
C MET A 1 -19.26 50.27 -41.93
N LEU A 2 -18.76 50.80 -43.04
CA LEU A 2 -17.93 50.01 -44.01
C LEU A 2 -16.65 49.43 -43.42
N PHE A 3 -15.95 50.12 -42.53
CA PHE A 3 -14.73 49.64 -41.88
C PHE A 3 -14.99 48.50 -40.87
N ALA A 4 -16.11 48.54 -40.14
CA ALA A 4 -16.54 47.47 -39.26
C ALA A 4 -16.98 46.22 -40.06
N GLY A 5 -17.61 46.37 -41.21
CA GLY A 5 -17.98 45.28 -42.11
C GLY A 5 -16.75 44.63 -42.76
N LEU A 6 -15.74 45.42 -43.13
CA LEU A 6 -14.50 44.88 -43.68
C LEU A 6 -13.68 44.10 -42.61
N LEU A 7 -13.62 44.62 -41.38
CA LEU A 7 -12.99 43.89 -40.25
C LEU A 7 -13.71 42.58 -39.93
N LEU A 8 -15.04 42.58 -40.01
CA LEU A 8 -15.83 41.37 -39.77
C LEU A 8 -15.62 40.36 -40.91
N LEU A 9 -15.59 40.82 -42.16
CA LEU A 9 -15.30 39.93 -43.31
C LEU A 9 -13.87 39.38 -43.33
N THR A 10 -12.89 40.21 -42.92
CA THR A 10 -11.51 39.70 -42.79
C THR A 10 -11.36 38.73 -41.62
N ALA A 11 -12.04 38.95 -40.50
CA ALA A 11 -12.07 38.02 -39.38
C ALA A 11 -12.75 36.70 -39.75
N LEU A 12 -13.87 36.77 -40.49
CA LEU A 12 -14.56 35.59 -41.03
C LEU A 12 -13.69 34.85 -42.05
N ALA A 13 -13.02 35.55 -42.98
CA ALA A 13 -12.14 34.96 -43.94
C ALA A 13 -10.95 34.26 -43.28
N ILE A 14 -10.33 34.88 -42.26
CA ILE A 14 -9.26 34.27 -41.47
C ILE A 14 -9.80 33.02 -40.77
N PHE A 15 -11.00 33.05 -40.21
CA PHE A 15 -11.63 31.94 -39.54
C PHE A 15 -11.92 30.73 -40.47
N PHE A 16 -12.36 31.01 -41.71
CA PHE A 16 -12.69 29.96 -42.69
C PHE A 16 -11.48 29.37 -43.45
N PHE A 17 -10.39 30.16 -43.56
CA PHE A 17 -9.19 29.72 -44.29
C PHE A 17 -8.02 29.35 -43.40
N PHE A 18 -8.14 29.49 -42.07
CA PHE A 18 -7.08 29.17 -41.12
C PHE A 18 -7.17 27.68 -40.74
N ASP A 19 -6.41 26.85 -41.42
CA ASP A 19 -6.27 25.44 -41.05
C ASP A 19 -5.34 25.30 -39.84
N ILE A 20 -5.93 25.19 -38.66
CA ILE A 20 -5.16 25.00 -37.40
C ILE A 20 -4.40 23.69 -37.40
N ASN A 21 -4.85 22.65 -38.13
CA ASN A 21 -4.17 21.37 -38.18
C ASN A 21 -2.80 21.45 -38.87
N ALA A 22 -2.56 22.47 -39.67
CA ALA A 22 -1.23 22.76 -40.24
C ALA A 22 -0.16 23.03 -39.16
N TRP A 23 -0.58 23.42 -37.94
CA TRP A 23 0.31 23.70 -36.80
C TRP A 23 0.64 22.46 -35.96
N LYS A 24 -0.02 21.31 -36.19
CA LYS A 24 0.26 20.07 -35.44
C LYS A 24 1.75 19.73 -35.36
N PRO A 25 2.51 19.65 -36.49
CA PRO A 25 3.91 19.24 -36.42
C PRO A 25 4.76 20.17 -35.56
N GLN A 26 4.45 21.47 -35.58
CA GLN A 26 5.17 22.46 -34.80
C GLN A 26 4.85 22.33 -33.30
N LEU A 27 3.58 22.09 -32.95
CA LEU A 27 3.15 21.80 -31.58
C LEU A 27 3.77 20.51 -31.06
N GLU A 28 3.71 19.42 -31.83
CA GLU A 28 4.33 18.15 -31.50
C GLU A 28 5.82 18.29 -31.23
N THR A 29 6.54 19.01 -32.08
CA THR A 29 7.97 19.27 -31.90
C THR A 29 8.24 20.06 -30.65
N THR A 30 7.50 21.19 -30.44
CA THR A 30 7.71 22.07 -29.28
C THR A 30 7.44 21.36 -27.97
N VAL A 31 6.34 20.59 -27.88
CA VAL A 31 5.98 19.84 -26.67
C VAL A 31 6.92 18.66 -26.47
N SER A 32 7.31 17.96 -27.53
CA SER A 32 8.29 16.87 -27.47
C SER A 32 9.64 17.34 -26.95
N GLU A 33 10.12 18.50 -27.40
CA GLU A 33 11.36 19.12 -26.90
C GLU A 33 11.23 19.54 -25.42
N ALA A 34 10.09 20.12 -25.03
CA ALA A 34 9.84 20.56 -23.67
C ALA A 34 9.80 19.38 -22.70
N LEU A 35 9.12 18.30 -23.06
CA LEU A 35 9.00 17.09 -22.25
C LEU A 35 10.24 16.17 -22.38
N GLY A 36 10.97 16.25 -23.49
CA GLY A 36 12.04 15.32 -23.86
C GLY A 36 11.52 13.91 -24.14
N MET A 37 10.30 13.81 -24.63
CA MET A 37 9.57 12.61 -25.01
C MET A 37 8.94 12.84 -26.37
N VAL A 38 8.55 11.80 -27.05
CA VAL A 38 7.86 11.92 -28.34
C VAL A 38 6.38 12.17 -28.08
N VAL A 39 5.89 13.31 -28.56
CA VAL A 39 4.46 13.65 -28.48
C VAL A 39 3.89 13.64 -29.88
N LYS A 40 2.75 12.96 -30.06
CA LYS A 40 1.99 12.93 -31.29
C LYS A 40 0.53 13.26 -31.02
N ILE A 41 -0.07 14.03 -31.94
CA ILE A 41 -1.48 14.41 -31.90
C ILE A 41 -2.15 13.77 -33.10
N GLU A 42 -2.85 12.64 -32.90
CA GLU A 42 -3.48 11.91 -34.00
C GLU A 42 -4.83 12.51 -34.37
N GLY A 43 -5.59 12.98 -33.37
CA GLY A 43 -6.89 13.62 -33.57
C GLY A 43 -6.80 15.06 -34.07
N GLU A 44 -7.92 15.76 -34.12
CA GLU A 44 -8.01 17.12 -34.65
C GLU A 44 -7.62 18.17 -33.60
N LEU A 45 -7.06 19.29 -34.11
CA LEU A 45 -6.93 20.52 -33.32
C LEU A 45 -8.20 21.36 -33.52
N GLY A 46 -8.69 21.93 -32.44
CA GLY A 46 -9.82 22.86 -32.47
C GLY A 46 -9.55 24.13 -31.69
N ILE A 47 -10.28 25.19 -32.01
CA ILE A 47 -10.26 26.44 -31.26
C ILE A 47 -11.65 26.73 -30.74
N LYS A 48 -11.77 27.05 -29.46
CA LYS A 48 -12.99 27.55 -28.80
C LYS A 48 -12.74 28.95 -28.28
N PHE A 49 -13.73 29.83 -28.45
CA PHE A 49 -13.60 31.24 -28.09
C PHE A 49 -14.40 31.65 -26.84
N MET A 50 -15.18 30.77 -26.24
CA MET A 50 -15.93 31.06 -25.02
C MET A 50 -15.78 29.97 -23.98
N PRO A 51 -15.47 30.30 -22.72
CA PRO A 51 -15.10 31.61 -22.18
C PRO A 51 -13.59 31.90 -22.32
N GLY A 52 -13.15 32.55 -23.37
CA GLY A 52 -11.74 32.81 -23.69
C GLY A 52 -11.23 31.98 -24.86
N LEU A 53 -9.95 32.10 -25.19
CA LEU A 53 -9.33 31.35 -26.25
C LEU A 53 -8.84 30.01 -25.69
N HIS A 54 -9.37 28.90 -26.22
CA HIS A 54 -9.01 27.55 -25.87
C HIS A 54 -8.53 26.78 -27.10
N LEU A 55 -7.42 26.10 -26.95
CA LEU A 55 -6.94 25.12 -27.92
C LEU A 55 -7.36 23.73 -27.45
N THR A 56 -8.14 23.02 -28.26
CA THR A 56 -8.52 21.64 -28.00
C THR A 56 -7.67 20.70 -28.82
N LEU A 57 -7.19 19.63 -28.20
CA LEU A 57 -6.38 18.60 -28.81
C LEU A 57 -7.08 17.26 -28.55
N SER A 58 -7.17 16.43 -29.56
CA SER A 58 -7.74 15.08 -29.45
C SER A 58 -6.68 14.03 -29.75
N ASP A 59 -6.78 12.89 -29.06
CA ASP A 59 -5.93 11.72 -29.24
C ASP A 59 -4.44 12.06 -29.17
N VAL A 60 -4.02 12.58 -27.99
CA VAL A 60 -2.63 12.95 -27.72
C VAL A 60 -1.88 11.76 -27.12
N HIS A 61 -0.83 11.33 -27.80
CA HIS A 61 0.05 10.23 -27.38
C HIS A 61 1.39 10.79 -26.90
N VAL A 62 1.83 10.37 -25.72
CA VAL A 62 3.16 10.66 -25.17
C VAL A 62 3.93 9.37 -25.06
N GLN A 63 5.01 9.23 -25.79
CA GLN A 63 5.84 8.03 -25.86
C GLN A 63 7.26 8.30 -25.39
N ASN A 64 7.85 7.36 -24.67
CA ASN A 64 9.24 7.34 -24.28
C ASN A 64 9.82 5.94 -24.45
N ARG A 65 10.97 5.81 -25.10
CA ARG A 65 11.64 4.51 -25.33
C ARG A 65 10.78 3.46 -26.04
N GLY A 66 9.88 3.88 -26.90
CA GLY A 66 8.97 2.98 -27.60
C GLY A 66 7.83 2.43 -26.75
N SER A 67 7.67 2.91 -25.50
CA SER A 67 6.53 2.63 -24.63
C SER A 67 5.63 3.86 -24.56
N GLU A 68 4.31 3.65 -24.57
CA GLU A 68 3.33 4.71 -24.36
C GLU A 68 3.27 5.04 -22.87
N LEU A 69 3.67 6.26 -22.53
CA LEU A 69 3.63 6.77 -21.18
C LEU A 69 2.28 7.39 -20.84
N ALA A 70 1.70 8.13 -21.79
CA ALA A 70 0.39 8.70 -21.61
C ALA A 70 -0.39 8.76 -22.92
N PHE A 71 -1.69 8.54 -22.82
CA PHE A 71 -2.71 8.80 -23.84
C PHE A 71 -3.74 9.75 -23.26
N ILE A 72 -4.12 10.79 -23.98
CA ILE A 72 -5.13 11.77 -23.57
C ILE A 72 -6.15 11.88 -24.68
N GLN A 73 -7.37 11.45 -24.43
CA GLN A 73 -8.42 11.49 -25.44
C GLN A 73 -8.82 12.92 -25.80
N GLU A 74 -8.97 13.80 -24.82
CA GLU A 74 -9.23 15.21 -25.02
C GLU A 74 -8.42 16.07 -24.06
N ALA A 75 -7.71 17.06 -24.56
CA ALA A 75 -7.07 18.11 -23.77
C ALA A 75 -7.60 19.49 -24.21
N ASP A 76 -7.99 20.30 -23.25
CA ASP A 76 -8.46 21.68 -23.42
C ASP A 76 -7.47 22.62 -22.76
N LEU A 77 -6.79 23.43 -23.52
CA LEU A 77 -5.72 24.33 -23.10
C LEU A 77 -6.17 25.78 -23.22
N ALA A 78 -6.38 26.45 -22.12
CA ALA A 78 -6.67 27.88 -22.10
C ALA A 78 -5.42 28.68 -22.51
N ILE A 79 -5.58 29.65 -23.39
CA ILE A 79 -4.52 30.55 -23.85
C ILE A 79 -4.85 31.97 -23.40
N GLU A 80 -3.91 32.63 -22.72
CA GLU A 80 -4.05 33.98 -22.29
C GLU A 80 -3.89 34.96 -23.47
N LEU A 81 -4.94 35.73 -23.79
CA LEU A 81 -4.95 36.64 -24.95
C LEU A 81 -4.04 37.87 -24.78
N LEU A 82 -3.94 38.42 -23.56
CA LEU A 82 -3.14 39.62 -23.31
C LEU A 82 -1.64 39.45 -23.61
N PRO A 83 -0.99 38.38 -23.12
CA PRO A 83 0.40 38.06 -23.48
C PRO A 83 0.57 37.77 -24.97
N LEU A 84 -0.45 37.16 -25.62
CA LEU A 84 -0.40 36.88 -27.07
C LEU A 84 -0.25 38.13 -27.91
N VAL A 85 -0.93 39.25 -27.57
CA VAL A 85 -0.75 40.55 -28.20
C VAL A 85 0.71 41.04 -28.08
N GLN A 86 1.39 40.69 -27.01
CA GLN A 86 2.82 40.96 -26.79
C GLN A 86 3.78 39.92 -27.39
N ARG A 87 3.26 39.04 -28.24
CA ARG A 87 3.99 37.89 -28.83
C ARG A 87 4.56 36.90 -27.80
N LYS A 88 3.95 36.82 -26.61
CA LYS A 88 4.29 35.86 -25.56
C LYS A 88 3.15 34.88 -25.41
N ILE A 89 3.41 33.59 -25.51
CA ILE A 89 2.42 32.57 -25.23
C ILE A 89 2.49 32.27 -23.74
N ARG A 90 1.40 32.51 -23.02
CA ARG A 90 1.20 32.01 -21.66
C ARG A 90 0.06 31.00 -21.67
N TYR A 91 0.34 29.85 -21.13
CA TYR A 91 -0.63 28.80 -20.96
C TYR A 91 -1.41 29.03 -19.66
N GLY A 92 -2.72 28.98 -19.76
CA GLY A 92 -3.62 29.01 -18.62
C GLY A 92 -3.90 27.60 -18.08
N ASN A 93 -5.14 27.36 -17.71
CA ASN A 93 -5.58 26.06 -17.20
C ASN A 93 -5.59 25.01 -18.31
N ILE A 94 -5.20 23.80 -17.95
CA ILE A 94 -5.31 22.61 -18.80
C ILE A 94 -6.38 21.70 -18.19
N VAL A 95 -7.34 21.25 -19.01
CA VAL A 95 -8.33 20.26 -18.60
C VAL A 95 -8.15 19.04 -19.49
N THR A 96 -7.89 17.88 -18.90
CA THR A 96 -7.79 16.60 -19.62
C THR A 96 -8.98 15.72 -19.30
N ARG A 97 -9.50 15.04 -20.32
CA ARG A 97 -10.58 14.07 -20.20
C ARG A 97 -10.13 12.72 -20.73
N ASP A 98 -10.54 11.66 -20.04
CA ASP A 98 -10.26 10.27 -20.41
C ASP A 98 -8.76 10.03 -20.63
N ALA A 99 -7.92 10.59 -19.75
CA ALA A 99 -6.49 10.41 -19.82
C ALA A 99 -6.08 9.05 -19.21
N ARG A 100 -5.06 8.44 -19.80
CA ARG A 100 -4.42 7.21 -19.29
C ARG A 100 -2.94 7.46 -19.12
N ILE A 101 -2.39 7.19 -17.93
CA ILE A 101 -0.96 7.28 -17.64
C ILE A 101 -0.48 5.88 -17.29
N SER A 102 0.50 5.37 -18.04
CA SER A 102 1.07 4.03 -17.87
C SER A 102 2.50 4.12 -17.37
N ILE A 103 2.71 3.78 -16.11
CA ILE A 103 4.03 3.73 -15.49
C ILE A 103 4.52 2.29 -15.50
N GLU A 104 5.57 2.01 -16.24
CA GLU A 104 6.14 0.68 -16.37
C GLU A 104 7.57 0.65 -15.82
N ARG A 105 7.88 -0.36 -15.00
CA ARG A 105 9.23 -0.70 -14.62
C ARG A 105 9.69 -1.89 -15.45
N GLY A 106 10.63 -1.66 -16.35
CA GLY A 106 11.15 -2.70 -17.25
C GLY A 106 11.97 -3.78 -16.54
N GLN A 107 12.31 -4.85 -17.26
CA GLN A 107 13.17 -5.94 -16.77
C GLN A 107 14.55 -5.46 -16.28
N ASN A 108 15.06 -4.38 -16.86
CA ASN A 108 16.32 -3.73 -16.46
C ASN A 108 16.18 -2.84 -15.20
N GLY A 109 15.00 -2.80 -14.55
CA GLY A 109 14.71 -2.00 -13.38
C GLY A 109 14.48 -0.51 -13.63
N LYS A 110 14.57 -0.03 -14.88
CA LYS A 110 14.33 1.37 -15.25
C LYS A 110 12.85 1.61 -15.53
N TYR A 111 12.40 2.82 -15.24
CA TYR A 111 11.03 3.23 -15.52
C TYR A 111 10.88 3.81 -16.93
N ASN A 112 9.73 3.63 -17.55
CA ASN A 112 9.43 4.16 -18.88
C ASN A 112 9.43 5.70 -18.94
N TYR A 113 9.30 6.41 -17.83
CA TYR A 113 9.42 7.87 -17.77
C TYR A 113 10.86 8.38 -17.60
N GLU A 114 11.85 7.49 -17.33
CA GLU A 114 13.25 7.91 -17.22
C GLU A 114 13.83 8.31 -18.59
N ARG A 115 14.52 9.44 -18.65
CA ARG A 115 15.14 9.92 -19.90
C ARG A 115 16.34 9.06 -20.32
N LEU A 116 16.49 8.87 -21.63
CA LEU A 116 17.64 8.17 -22.22
C LEU A 116 18.94 8.94 -22.07
N GLU A 117 18.89 10.26 -22.05
CA GLU A 117 20.06 11.13 -21.96
C GLU A 117 20.01 11.97 -20.68
N ALA A 118 20.89 11.67 -19.73
CA ALA A 118 21.01 12.40 -18.47
C ALA A 118 21.47 13.87 -18.64
N ASN A 119 21.85 14.29 -19.84
CA ASN A 119 22.53 15.57 -20.10
C ASN A 119 21.67 16.67 -20.74
N ARG A 120 20.40 16.41 -21.10
CA ARG A 120 19.52 17.50 -21.55
C ARG A 120 18.78 18.09 -20.34
N ALA A 121 19.12 19.33 -20.01
CA ALA A 121 18.38 20.10 -19.04
C ALA A 121 16.90 20.19 -19.46
N PHE A 122 16.00 19.98 -18.51
CA PHE A 122 14.59 20.31 -18.70
C PHE A 122 14.47 21.80 -18.95
N ARG A 123 13.51 22.22 -19.78
CA ARG A 123 13.07 23.63 -19.76
C ARG A 123 12.29 23.86 -18.45
N PRO A 124 12.39 25.07 -17.88
CA PRO A 124 11.52 25.43 -16.77
C PRO A 124 10.06 25.16 -17.12
N LEU A 125 9.34 24.55 -16.20
CA LEU A 125 7.91 24.26 -16.35
C LEU A 125 7.14 25.14 -15.37
N GLU A 126 6.18 25.88 -15.88
CA GLU A 126 5.22 26.66 -15.07
C GLU A 126 3.83 26.38 -15.62
N LEU A 127 3.00 25.66 -14.87
CA LEU A 127 1.61 25.37 -15.19
C LEU A 127 0.74 25.78 -14.01
N PRO A 128 -0.16 26.75 -14.18
CA PRO A 128 -0.96 27.26 -13.07
C PRO A 128 -1.96 26.21 -12.57
N LYS A 129 -2.57 25.46 -13.49
CA LYS A 129 -3.56 24.45 -13.14
C LYS A 129 -3.71 23.38 -14.20
N VAL A 130 -3.75 22.11 -13.76
CA VAL A 130 -4.10 20.96 -14.60
C VAL A 130 -5.21 20.19 -13.92
N SER A 131 -6.36 20.06 -14.58
CA SER A 131 -7.51 19.30 -14.10
C SER A 131 -7.63 17.99 -14.89
N PHE A 132 -7.93 16.90 -14.18
CA PHE A 132 -8.12 15.58 -14.73
C PHE A 132 -9.55 15.12 -14.49
N ILE A 133 -10.20 14.66 -15.54
CA ILE A 133 -11.56 14.10 -15.52
C ILE A 133 -11.46 12.67 -16.06
N ASN A 134 -11.88 11.70 -15.28
CA ASN A 134 -11.83 10.27 -15.61
C ASN A 134 -10.40 9.77 -15.96
N LEU A 135 -9.41 10.17 -15.17
CA LEU A 135 -8.02 9.72 -15.31
C LEU A 135 -7.88 8.24 -14.88
N VAL A 136 -7.12 7.48 -15.65
CA VAL A 136 -6.64 6.14 -15.29
C VAL A 136 -5.12 6.19 -15.13
N VAL A 137 -4.59 5.75 -14.00
CA VAL A 137 -3.14 5.59 -13.79
C VAL A 137 -2.83 4.12 -13.55
N SER A 138 -2.04 3.52 -14.41
CA SER A 138 -1.59 2.14 -14.28
C SER A 138 -0.11 2.07 -13.89
N TYR A 139 0.22 1.12 -13.05
CA TYR A 139 1.58 0.74 -12.71
C TYR A 139 1.80 -0.73 -13.00
N ALA A 140 2.89 -1.07 -13.69
CA ALA A 140 3.32 -2.43 -13.97
C ALA A 140 4.81 -2.59 -13.68
N ASP A 141 5.17 -3.59 -12.88
CA ASP A 141 6.56 -4.00 -12.64
C ASP A 141 6.81 -5.32 -13.37
N MET A 142 7.55 -5.25 -14.48
CA MET A 142 7.86 -6.41 -15.33
C MET A 142 8.81 -7.41 -14.66
N GLN A 143 9.54 -7.01 -13.62
CA GLN A 143 10.41 -7.92 -12.87
C GLN A 143 9.63 -8.82 -11.91
N SER A 144 8.64 -8.25 -11.24
CA SER A 144 7.85 -8.97 -10.23
C SER A 144 6.49 -9.44 -10.73
N GLY A 145 6.04 -8.99 -11.90
CA GLY A 145 4.71 -9.24 -12.45
C GLY A 145 3.58 -8.53 -11.68
N HIS A 146 3.93 -7.70 -10.70
CA HIS A 146 2.95 -6.95 -9.91
C HIS A 146 2.52 -5.68 -10.65
N GLY A 147 1.29 -5.29 -10.44
CA GLY A 147 0.76 -4.04 -10.97
C GLY A 147 -0.58 -3.70 -10.33
N PHE A 148 -0.95 -2.43 -10.46
CA PHE A 148 -2.23 -1.91 -10.00
C PHE A 148 -2.68 -0.76 -10.90
N GLU A 149 -3.95 -0.44 -10.84
CA GLU A 149 -4.56 0.66 -11.58
C GLU A 149 -5.42 1.49 -10.64
N PHE A 150 -5.29 2.81 -10.75
CA PHE A 150 -6.24 3.78 -10.23
C PHE A 150 -7.22 4.09 -11.37
N LYS A 151 -8.52 3.97 -11.13
CA LYS A 151 -9.56 4.13 -12.14
C LYS A 151 -10.57 5.19 -11.75
N ARG A 152 -11.07 5.87 -12.78
CA ARG A 152 -12.05 6.94 -12.63
C ARG A 152 -11.60 7.95 -11.57
N CYS A 153 -10.39 8.48 -11.80
CA CYS A 153 -9.83 9.50 -10.95
C CYS A 153 -10.18 10.88 -11.49
N ASP A 154 -10.78 11.70 -10.66
CA ASP A 154 -10.91 13.12 -10.88
C ASP A 154 -9.94 13.85 -9.96
N GLY A 155 -9.32 14.90 -10.43
CA GLY A 155 -8.34 15.60 -9.63
C GLY A 155 -7.84 16.88 -10.27
N GLU A 156 -7.07 17.59 -9.48
CA GLU A 156 -6.51 18.88 -9.87
C GLU A 156 -5.11 19.02 -9.31
N LEU A 157 -4.19 19.50 -10.13
CA LEU A 157 -2.87 19.97 -9.73
C LEU A 157 -2.76 21.46 -9.98
N THR A 158 -2.24 22.19 -9.01
CA THR A 158 -2.03 23.66 -9.07
C THR A 158 -0.59 24.00 -8.80
N ASP A 159 -0.18 25.17 -9.26
CA ASP A 159 1.13 25.76 -8.98
C ASP A 159 2.29 24.84 -9.33
N MET A 160 2.16 24.13 -10.45
CA MET A 160 3.21 23.23 -10.92
C MET A 160 4.40 24.04 -11.41
N HIS A 161 5.50 23.91 -10.69
CA HIS A 161 6.75 24.58 -10.99
C HIS A 161 7.93 23.59 -10.98
N HIS A 162 8.82 23.73 -11.99
CA HIS A 162 10.08 23.00 -12.05
C HIS A 162 11.16 23.90 -12.67
N PRO A 163 12.35 24.08 -12.01
CA PRO A 163 13.39 25.03 -12.47
C PRO A 163 14.15 24.60 -13.72
N GLY A 164 13.94 23.40 -14.26
CA GLY A 164 14.51 22.94 -15.51
C GLY A 164 15.90 22.26 -15.44
N ASN A 165 16.64 22.45 -14.37
CA ASN A 165 18.05 22.03 -14.26
C ASN A 165 18.29 20.76 -13.43
N ALA A 166 17.25 20.00 -13.14
CA ALA A 166 17.30 18.79 -12.31
C ALA A 166 16.33 17.71 -12.83
N PRO A 167 16.43 16.46 -12.37
CA PRO A 167 15.43 15.43 -12.64
C PRO A 167 14.04 15.87 -12.14
N LEU A 168 12.99 15.61 -12.94
CA LEU A 168 11.63 16.10 -12.70
C LEU A 168 11.17 15.89 -11.25
N LEU A 169 11.27 14.66 -10.75
CA LEU A 169 10.78 14.33 -9.42
C LEU A 169 11.66 14.82 -8.25
N ARG A 170 12.78 15.48 -8.52
CA ARG A 170 13.66 16.03 -7.45
C ARG A 170 13.40 17.50 -7.14
N ARG A 171 12.79 18.23 -8.08
CA ARG A 171 12.60 19.67 -7.96
C ARG A 171 11.19 20.11 -8.33
N LEU A 172 10.27 19.17 -8.50
CA LEU A 172 8.88 19.49 -8.76
C LEU A 172 8.22 20.06 -7.52
N SER A 173 7.60 21.21 -7.66
CA SER A 173 6.71 21.81 -6.68
C SER A 173 5.30 21.85 -7.24
N MET A 174 4.30 21.49 -6.44
CA MET A 174 2.89 21.47 -6.83
C MET A 174 2.00 21.29 -5.60
N ALA A 175 0.73 21.61 -5.73
CA ALA A 175 -0.33 21.22 -4.81
C ALA A 175 -1.47 20.56 -5.60
N GLY A 176 -2.31 19.78 -4.93
CA GLY A 176 -3.48 19.22 -5.61
C GLY A 176 -4.30 18.28 -4.74
N HIS A 177 -5.39 17.80 -5.34
CA HIS A 177 -6.25 16.78 -4.75
C HIS A 177 -6.67 15.77 -5.80
N PHE A 178 -6.94 14.55 -5.37
CA PHE A 178 -7.43 13.47 -6.21
C PHE A 178 -8.50 12.67 -5.49
N ALA A 179 -9.50 12.24 -6.25
CA ALA A 179 -10.53 11.30 -5.86
C ALA A 179 -10.60 10.19 -6.90
N CYS A 180 -10.34 8.94 -6.51
CA CYS A 180 -10.38 7.79 -7.40
C CYS A 180 -11.45 6.81 -6.92
N ALA A 181 -12.33 6.38 -7.82
CA ALA A 181 -13.41 5.46 -7.46
C ALA A 181 -12.89 4.07 -7.11
N GLU A 182 -11.85 3.59 -7.81
CA GLU A 182 -11.34 2.23 -7.67
C GLU A 182 -9.82 2.17 -7.77
N VAL A 183 -9.19 1.31 -6.94
CA VAL A 183 -7.79 0.91 -7.07
C VAL A 183 -7.68 -0.61 -7.00
N GLY A 184 -7.05 -1.20 -8.02
CA GLY A 184 -6.85 -2.65 -8.12
C GLY A 184 -6.48 -3.04 -9.55
N LYS A 185 -6.28 -4.32 -9.81
CA LYS A 185 -5.98 -4.81 -11.18
C LYS A 185 -7.21 -5.44 -11.83
N LYS A 186 -7.73 -6.54 -11.30
CA LYS A 186 -8.94 -7.23 -11.81
C LYS A 186 -10.16 -6.95 -10.94
N THR A 187 -10.00 -7.00 -9.63
CA THR A 187 -11.01 -6.65 -8.65
C THR A 187 -10.52 -5.47 -7.84
N PRO A 188 -11.36 -4.45 -7.60
CA PRO A 188 -10.95 -3.33 -6.77
C PRO A 188 -10.73 -3.82 -5.33
N VAL A 189 -9.56 -3.52 -4.79
CA VAL A 189 -9.21 -3.79 -3.39
C VAL A 189 -9.47 -2.55 -2.55
N ILE A 190 -9.35 -1.37 -3.16
CA ILE A 190 -9.62 -0.07 -2.55
C ILE A 190 -10.69 0.64 -3.37
N THR A 191 -11.64 1.28 -2.69
CA THR A 191 -12.65 2.16 -3.28
C THR A 191 -12.68 3.50 -2.56
N ASP A 192 -13.25 4.51 -3.22
CA ASP A 192 -13.43 5.85 -2.66
C ASP A 192 -12.11 6.45 -2.11
N LEU A 193 -11.01 6.24 -2.84
CA LEU A 193 -9.72 6.82 -2.46
C LEU A 193 -9.73 8.33 -2.70
N ASN A 194 -9.47 9.10 -1.64
CA ASN A 194 -9.31 10.54 -1.69
C ASN A 194 -8.03 10.95 -0.99
N PHE A 195 -7.29 11.90 -1.55
CA PHE A 195 -6.10 12.46 -0.91
C PHE A 195 -5.77 13.86 -1.40
N LEU A 196 -5.08 14.61 -0.56
CA LEU A 196 -4.40 15.84 -0.89
C LEU A 196 -2.92 15.54 -1.12
N ILE A 197 -2.34 16.16 -2.14
CA ILE A 197 -0.91 16.10 -2.41
C ILE A 197 -0.31 17.49 -2.40
N SER A 198 0.84 17.64 -1.77
CA SER A 198 1.69 18.81 -1.94
C SER A 198 3.12 18.35 -2.18
N ALA A 199 3.82 19.03 -3.07
CA ALA A 199 5.23 18.82 -3.32
C ALA A 199 5.97 20.15 -3.24
N THR A 200 7.15 20.14 -2.64
CA THR A 200 8.05 21.29 -2.61
C THR A 200 9.46 20.76 -2.79
N ASP A 201 10.13 21.17 -3.86
CA ASP A 201 11.50 20.77 -4.17
C ASP A 201 11.79 19.26 -4.04
N GLY A 202 10.84 18.44 -4.51
CA GLY A 202 10.97 16.97 -4.50
C GLY A 202 10.60 16.29 -3.18
N VAL A 203 10.07 17.03 -2.21
CA VAL A 203 9.42 16.47 -1.02
C VAL A 203 7.93 16.40 -1.25
N TYR A 204 7.36 15.20 -1.29
CA TYR A 204 5.96 14.92 -1.57
C TYR A 204 5.23 14.54 -0.28
N ASP A 205 4.22 15.31 0.09
CA ASP A 205 3.34 15.04 1.22
C ASP A 205 1.94 14.65 0.73
N PHE A 206 1.53 13.42 1.01
CA PHE A 206 0.16 12.95 0.83
C PHE A 206 -0.57 13.08 2.16
N LYS A 207 -1.57 13.94 2.20
CA LYS A 207 -2.33 14.26 3.41
C LYS A 207 -3.79 13.86 3.24
N SER A 208 -4.48 13.70 4.38
CA SER A 208 -5.92 13.38 4.39
C SER A 208 -6.28 12.20 3.49
N VAL A 209 -5.37 11.21 3.38
CA VAL A 209 -5.66 9.99 2.63
C VAL A 209 -6.81 9.27 3.29
N LYS A 210 -7.89 9.04 2.55
CA LYS A 210 -9.07 8.30 2.99
C LYS A 210 -9.45 7.30 1.92
N MET A 211 -9.86 6.11 2.35
CA MET A 211 -10.28 5.04 1.43
C MET A 211 -11.19 4.04 2.12
N LYS A 212 -11.89 3.24 1.33
CA LYS A 212 -12.56 2.03 1.81
C LYS A 212 -11.80 0.81 1.31
N THR A 213 -11.53 -0.14 2.19
CA THR A 213 -10.92 -1.42 1.83
C THR A 213 -11.34 -2.51 2.80
N PHE A 214 -11.59 -3.71 2.29
CA PHE A 214 -12.06 -4.86 3.08
C PHE A 214 -13.29 -4.56 3.95
N GLY A 215 -14.19 -3.69 3.47
CA GLY A 215 -15.37 -3.23 4.23
C GLY A 215 -15.06 -2.28 5.39
N GLY A 216 -13.82 -1.90 5.62
CA GLY A 216 -13.39 -0.94 6.63
C GLY A 216 -13.03 0.44 6.06
N LEU A 217 -12.74 1.37 6.97
CA LEU A 217 -12.35 2.75 6.66
C LEU A 217 -10.86 2.94 6.88
N GLY A 218 -10.12 3.19 5.80
CA GLY A 218 -8.70 3.51 5.83
C GLY A 218 -8.46 5.01 5.87
N SER A 219 -7.48 5.44 6.66
CA SER A 219 -7.00 6.82 6.69
C SER A 219 -5.50 6.87 6.97
N GLY A 220 -4.84 7.91 6.47
CA GLY A 220 -3.41 8.02 6.72
C GLY A 220 -2.75 9.23 6.07
N THR A 221 -1.43 9.21 6.15
CA THR A 221 -0.51 10.16 5.52
C THR A 221 0.70 9.43 4.97
N MET A 222 1.30 9.96 3.91
CA MET A 222 2.56 9.47 3.39
C MET A 222 3.44 10.66 3.01
N ARG A 223 4.73 10.59 3.37
CA ARG A 223 5.74 11.55 2.94
C ARG A 223 6.84 10.81 2.18
N ILE A 224 7.19 11.34 1.02
CA ILE A 224 8.28 10.84 0.18
C ILE A 224 9.23 12.01 -0.07
N ASP A 225 10.46 11.90 0.41
CA ASP A 225 11.49 12.89 0.16
C ASP A 225 12.49 12.33 -0.88
N ARG A 226 12.53 12.99 -2.03
CA ARG A 226 13.45 12.71 -3.15
C ARG A 226 14.40 13.86 -3.45
N SER A 227 14.43 14.88 -2.60
CA SER A 227 15.32 16.04 -2.75
C SER A 227 16.79 15.64 -2.70
N ALA A 228 17.13 14.69 -1.81
CA ALA A 228 18.44 14.11 -1.69
C ALA A 228 18.66 12.92 -2.64
N GLU A 229 19.92 12.47 -2.71
CA GLU A 229 20.27 11.30 -3.51
C GLU A 229 19.64 10.01 -3.00
N MET A 230 19.52 9.85 -1.68
CA MET A 230 18.88 8.74 -1.01
C MET A 230 17.43 9.11 -0.65
N PRO A 231 16.42 8.55 -1.32
CA PRO A 231 15.03 8.83 -0.98
C PRO A 231 14.65 8.28 0.38
N THR A 232 13.81 9.03 1.12
CA THR A 232 13.20 8.61 2.37
C THR A 232 11.67 8.51 2.24
N TYR A 233 11.07 7.62 3.02
CA TYR A 233 9.65 7.34 3.01
C TYR A 233 9.14 7.27 4.44
N GLN A 234 8.02 7.94 4.72
CA GLN A 234 7.31 7.88 5.99
C GLN A 234 5.84 7.57 5.71
N ILE A 235 5.28 6.60 6.39
CA ILE A 235 3.91 6.14 6.19
C ILE A 235 3.25 6.02 7.55
N ASN A 236 2.11 6.69 7.72
CA ASN A 236 1.21 6.49 8.83
C ASN A 236 -0.14 6.08 8.26
N TYR A 237 -0.66 4.93 8.67
CA TYR A 237 -1.91 4.40 8.15
C TYR A 237 -2.70 3.68 9.22
N THR A 238 -4.00 3.88 9.22
CA THR A 238 -4.98 3.17 10.04
C THR A 238 -6.09 2.61 9.17
N LEU A 239 -6.54 1.42 9.48
CA LEU A 239 -7.70 0.78 8.86
C LEU A 239 -8.61 0.30 9.97
N SER A 240 -9.77 0.93 10.12
CA SER A 240 -10.71 0.67 11.21
C SER A 240 -11.86 -0.20 10.75
N LYS A 241 -12.25 -1.15 11.62
CA LYS A 241 -13.41 -2.02 11.47
C LYS A 241 -13.47 -2.72 10.11
N PHE A 242 -12.31 -3.20 9.62
CA PHE A 242 -12.32 -4.00 8.41
C PHE A 242 -12.76 -5.43 8.68
N ARG A 243 -13.38 -6.05 7.70
CA ARG A 243 -13.85 -7.44 7.77
C ARG A 243 -12.73 -8.39 7.39
N ILE A 244 -12.30 -9.22 8.34
CA ILE A 244 -11.17 -10.13 8.14
C ILE A 244 -11.44 -11.15 7.03
N GLU A 245 -12.68 -11.57 6.83
CA GLU A 245 -13.06 -12.47 5.74
C GLU A 245 -12.86 -11.84 4.36
N GLU A 246 -13.08 -10.52 4.21
CA GLU A 246 -12.83 -9.81 2.96
C GLU A 246 -11.32 -9.78 2.62
N PHE A 247 -10.51 -9.57 3.65
CA PHE A 247 -9.06 -9.62 3.52
C PHE A 247 -8.58 -11.01 3.06
N PHE A 248 -9.07 -12.08 3.68
CA PHE A 248 -8.70 -13.45 3.29
C PHE A 248 -9.26 -13.87 1.93
N ARG A 249 -10.36 -13.29 1.47
CA ARG A 249 -10.91 -13.56 0.13
C ARG A 249 -9.94 -13.17 -1.00
N THR A 250 -9.04 -12.22 -0.75
CA THR A 250 -7.99 -11.83 -1.70
C THR A 250 -6.81 -12.81 -1.73
N GLN A 251 -6.78 -13.81 -0.82
CA GLN A 251 -5.70 -14.80 -0.73
C GLN A 251 -6.09 -16.10 -1.44
N PRO A 252 -5.13 -16.84 -2.02
CA PRO A 252 -5.39 -18.05 -2.81
C PRO A 252 -6.13 -19.18 -2.07
N LYS A 253 -6.03 -19.19 -0.75
CA LYS A 253 -6.73 -20.14 0.13
C LYS A 253 -7.47 -19.33 1.19
N GLY A 254 -8.69 -18.91 0.88
CA GLY A 254 -9.56 -18.19 1.79
C GLY A 254 -9.77 -18.97 3.09
N LYS A 255 -9.82 -18.25 4.22
CA LYS A 255 -9.95 -18.83 5.53
C LYS A 255 -11.34 -18.59 6.10
N SER A 256 -11.77 -19.54 6.91
CA SER A 256 -13.05 -19.49 7.58
C SER A 256 -13.05 -18.61 8.84
N VAL A 257 -12.34 -17.48 8.80
CA VAL A 257 -12.35 -16.49 9.88
C VAL A 257 -13.24 -15.34 9.48
N SER A 258 -14.10 -14.89 10.39
CA SER A 258 -14.98 -13.74 10.20
C SER A 258 -15.01 -12.85 11.44
N GLY A 259 -15.27 -11.56 11.22
CA GLY A 259 -15.36 -10.53 12.26
C GLY A 259 -14.64 -9.26 11.89
N TYR A 260 -14.63 -8.30 12.82
CA TYR A 260 -14.05 -6.98 12.61
C TYR A 260 -12.69 -6.86 13.28
N MET A 261 -11.78 -6.21 12.56
CA MET A 261 -10.44 -5.92 13.06
C MET A 261 -10.03 -4.48 12.76
N ASP A 262 -9.05 -4.02 13.52
CA ASP A 262 -8.39 -2.73 13.34
C ASP A 262 -6.91 -2.97 13.06
N PHE A 263 -6.36 -2.20 12.11
CA PHE A 263 -4.94 -2.23 11.77
C PHE A 263 -4.37 -0.81 11.81
N SER A 264 -3.16 -0.66 12.32
CA SER A 264 -2.40 0.59 12.24
C SER A 264 -0.93 0.33 11.98
N THR A 265 -0.28 1.28 11.32
CA THR A 265 1.16 1.25 11.12
C THR A 265 1.74 2.64 11.04
N ALA A 266 2.95 2.81 11.59
CA ALA A 266 3.78 3.98 11.43
C ALA A 266 5.19 3.50 11.07
N LEU A 267 5.59 3.67 9.81
CA LEU A 267 6.86 3.17 9.29
C LEU A 267 7.66 4.28 8.63
N SER A 268 8.96 4.26 8.84
CA SER A 268 9.95 5.05 8.11
C SER A 268 10.97 4.13 7.46
N MET A 269 11.42 4.49 6.25
CA MET A 269 12.43 3.74 5.51
C MET A 269 13.17 4.64 4.55
N HIS A 270 14.36 4.23 4.13
CA HIS A 270 15.13 4.93 3.11
C HIS A 270 15.77 3.92 2.15
N GLY A 271 16.02 4.33 0.93
CA GLY A 271 16.68 3.48 -0.06
C GLY A 271 16.11 3.59 -1.46
N ARG A 272 16.93 3.25 -2.45
CA ARG A 272 16.55 3.22 -3.87
C ARG A 272 16.02 1.84 -4.32
N THR A 273 16.32 0.80 -3.56
CA THR A 273 15.91 -0.57 -3.87
C THR A 273 15.00 -1.13 -2.79
N ARG A 274 14.19 -2.13 -3.13
CA ARG A 274 13.33 -2.82 -2.16
C ARG A 274 14.13 -3.39 -0.99
N LEU A 275 15.32 -3.94 -1.27
CA LEU A 275 16.19 -4.48 -0.22
C LEU A 275 16.69 -3.38 0.72
N ALA A 276 17.19 -2.25 0.18
CA ALA A 276 17.63 -1.13 1.00
C ALA A 276 16.50 -0.55 1.85
N MET A 277 15.28 -0.42 1.29
CA MET A 277 14.10 0.01 2.03
C MET A 277 13.73 -0.97 3.16
N ARG A 278 13.82 -2.29 2.91
CA ARG A 278 13.60 -3.29 3.96
C ARG A 278 14.67 -3.21 5.06
N GLN A 279 15.95 -3.09 4.69
CA GLN A 279 17.07 -3.01 5.63
C GLN A 279 17.01 -1.77 6.53
N SER A 280 16.43 -0.69 6.06
CA SER A 280 16.30 0.57 6.79
C SER A 280 14.94 0.76 7.46
N ALA A 281 14.01 -0.19 7.30
CA ALA A 281 12.64 -0.06 7.81
C ALA A 281 12.64 -0.01 9.34
N MET A 282 12.00 1.02 9.90
CA MET A 282 11.83 1.25 11.32
C MET A 282 10.40 1.71 11.61
N GLY A 283 9.89 1.40 12.80
CA GLY A 283 8.60 1.86 13.25
C GLY A 283 7.77 0.81 13.97
N GLU A 284 6.46 0.86 13.78
CA GLU A 284 5.51 -0.01 14.47
C GLU A 284 4.38 -0.44 13.56
N ALA A 285 3.83 -1.62 13.85
CA ALA A 285 2.58 -2.07 13.25
C ALA A 285 1.75 -2.81 14.30
N SER A 286 0.44 -2.62 14.24
CA SER A 286 -0.52 -3.19 15.18
C SER A 286 -1.74 -3.72 14.45
N LEU A 287 -2.19 -4.88 14.87
CA LEU A 287 -3.46 -5.48 14.47
C LEU A 287 -4.19 -5.90 15.73
N SER A 288 -5.50 -5.63 15.82
CA SER A 288 -6.31 -6.05 16.95
C SER A 288 -7.74 -6.38 16.51
N GLY A 289 -8.39 -7.27 17.23
CA GLY A 289 -9.78 -7.63 17.00
C GLY A 289 -10.38 -8.39 18.17
N GLY A 290 -11.68 -8.49 18.19
CA GLY A 290 -12.40 -9.22 19.22
C GLY A 290 -13.65 -9.89 18.68
N ASN A 291 -14.10 -10.95 19.38
CA ASN A 291 -15.26 -11.74 19.01
C ASN A 291 -15.21 -12.26 17.54
N LEU A 292 -14.02 -12.72 17.11
CA LEU A 292 -13.86 -13.31 15.80
C LEU A 292 -14.36 -14.77 15.83
N THR A 293 -14.97 -15.20 14.73
CA THR A 293 -15.42 -16.59 14.57
C THR A 293 -14.48 -17.31 13.61
N LEU A 294 -13.85 -18.39 14.07
CA LEU A 294 -13.09 -19.33 13.26
C LEU A 294 -13.96 -20.56 12.99
N ARG A 295 -14.38 -20.75 11.74
CA ARG A 295 -15.23 -21.88 11.31
C ARG A 295 -14.39 -23.08 10.89
N GLY A 296 -14.93 -24.30 11.09
CA GLY A 296 -14.29 -25.56 10.71
C GLY A 296 -13.16 -26.01 11.63
N VAL A 297 -12.91 -25.28 12.73
CA VAL A 297 -11.86 -25.62 13.70
C VAL A 297 -12.36 -25.38 15.12
N ASN A 298 -12.17 -26.37 15.99
CA ASN A 298 -12.37 -26.21 17.43
C ASN A 298 -10.99 -26.16 18.13
N LEU A 299 -10.43 -24.96 18.25
CA LEU A 299 -9.12 -24.75 18.87
C LEU A 299 -9.05 -25.27 20.29
N ASP A 300 -10.09 -25.04 21.08
CA ASP A 300 -10.13 -25.45 22.48
C ASP A 300 -10.10 -26.99 22.60
N GLN A 301 -10.80 -27.69 21.72
CA GLN A 301 -10.76 -29.14 21.70
C GLN A 301 -9.42 -29.70 21.17
N GLN A 302 -8.83 -29.06 20.20
CA GLN A 302 -7.52 -29.45 19.69
C GLN A 302 -6.42 -29.25 20.75
N LEU A 303 -6.47 -28.14 21.51
CA LEU A 303 -5.56 -27.91 22.62
C LEU A 303 -5.69 -28.95 23.75
N LEU A 304 -6.91 -29.36 24.08
CA LEU A 304 -7.12 -30.48 25.04
C LEU A 304 -6.54 -31.79 24.56
N LYS A 305 -6.62 -32.08 23.26
CA LYS A 305 -5.98 -33.28 22.69
C LYS A 305 -4.46 -33.19 22.71
N PHE A 306 -3.89 -31.99 22.62
CA PHE A 306 -2.47 -31.75 22.73
C PHE A 306 -1.91 -32.15 24.09
N GLU A 307 -2.59 -31.87 25.19
CA GLU A 307 -2.21 -32.30 26.53
C GLU A 307 -2.09 -33.84 26.64
N SER A 308 -2.81 -34.56 25.78
CA SER A 308 -2.86 -36.04 25.81
C SER A 308 -1.96 -36.74 24.78
N SER A 309 -1.62 -36.11 23.63
CA SER A 309 -1.02 -36.83 22.49
C SER A 309 0.33 -36.29 21.99
N GLN A 310 0.80 -35.13 22.44
CA GLN A 310 2.07 -34.45 22.06
C GLN A 310 2.24 -34.17 20.54
N ASN A 311 1.23 -34.42 19.72
CA ASN A 311 1.32 -34.35 18.26
C ASN A 311 0.62 -33.13 17.63
N LEU A 312 0.42 -32.06 18.38
CA LEU A 312 -0.25 -30.86 17.89
C LEU A 312 0.74 -29.79 17.47
N ASP A 313 0.40 -29.10 16.37
CA ASP A 313 1.15 -27.95 15.88
C ASP A 313 0.55 -26.67 16.47
N LEU A 314 1.17 -26.13 17.54
CA LEU A 314 0.79 -24.83 18.14
C LEU A 314 0.88 -23.70 17.12
N ILE A 315 1.66 -23.89 16.07
CA ILE A 315 1.90 -22.91 15.03
C ILE A 315 0.69 -22.76 14.13
N ASP A 316 0.06 -23.86 13.72
CA ASP A 316 -1.18 -23.80 12.97
C ASP A 316 -2.26 -23.03 13.74
N MET A 317 -2.28 -23.15 15.06
CA MET A 317 -3.23 -22.43 15.92
C MET A 317 -2.86 -20.98 16.14
N SER A 318 -1.56 -20.67 16.16
CA SER A 318 -1.06 -19.31 16.29
C SER A 318 -1.07 -18.50 14.99
N ALA A 319 -1.46 -19.10 13.91
CA ALA A 319 -1.46 -18.48 12.60
C ALA A 319 -2.27 -17.18 12.53
N LEU A 320 -3.30 -17.03 13.37
CA LEU A 320 -4.04 -15.77 13.54
C LEU A 320 -3.17 -14.66 14.17
N LEU A 321 -2.12 -14.99 14.91
CA LEU A 321 -1.17 -14.02 15.47
C LEU A 321 -0.32 -13.35 14.39
N PHE A 322 -0.14 -14.04 13.27
CA PHE A 322 0.54 -13.50 12.09
C PHE A 322 -0.40 -12.86 11.08
N VAL A 323 -1.67 -12.62 11.42
CA VAL A 323 -2.62 -11.97 10.52
C VAL A 323 -2.27 -10.49 10.34
N GLY A 324 -2.48 -9.99 9.14
CA GLY A 324 -2.16 -8.62 8.77
C GLY A 324 -1.01 -8.54 7.75
N PRO A 325 -0.67 -7.34 7.29
CA PRO A 325 0.36 -7.15 6.27
C PRO A 325 1.73 -7.73 6.65
N ILE A 326 2.10 -7.68 7.95
CA ILE A 326 3.35 -8.24 8.46
C ILE A 326 3.31 -9.76 8.40
N GLY A 327 2.26 -10.38 8.93
CA GLY A 327 2.14 -11.83 8.95
C GLY A 327 1.96 -12.47 7.59
N LEU A 328 1.26 -11.80 6.65
CA LEU A 328 1.12 -12.29 5.28
C LEU A 328 2.46 -12.41 4.56
N ALA A 329 3.37 -11.48 4.77
CA ALA A 329 4.70 -11.55 4.18
C ALA A 329 5.49 -12.76 4.73
N ALA A 330 5.27 -13.13 5.99
CA ALA A 330 5.92 -14.25 6.65
C ALA A 330 5.22 -15.60 6.39
N THR A 331 3.92 -15.63 6.06
CA THR A 331 3.14 -16.87 5.98
C THR A 331 2.72 -17.28 4.58
N LYS A 332 3.31 -16.72 3.53
CA LYS A 332 2.97 -17.03 2.12
C LYS A 332 2.93 -18.50 1.75
N SER A 333 3.64 -19.33 2.50
CA SER A 333 3.78 -20.79 2.24
C SER A 333 3.00 -21.66 3.21
N TYR A 334 2.42 -21.10 4.29
CA TYR A 334 1.68 -21.89 5.27
C TYR A 334 0.21 -22.01 4.89
N THR A 335 -0.25 -23.24 4.87
CA THR A 335 -1.69 -23.57 4.88
C THR A 335 -2.17 -23.39 6.31
N LEU A 336 -2.36 -22.13 6.71
CA LEU A 336 -2.90 -21.82 8.02
C LEU A 336 -4.32 -22.38 8.08
N PHE A 337 -4.52 -23.45 8.80
CA PHE A 337 -5.77 -24.23 8.94
C PHE A 337 -6.24 -24.91 7.64
N SER A 338 -6.37 -26.22 7.67
CA SER A 338 -7.24 -26.96 6.77
C SER A 338 -8.58 -27.11 7.47
N PRO A 339 -9.55 -26.19 7.26
CA PRO A 339 -10.83 -26.31 7.92
C PRO A 339 -11.57 -27.52 7.36
N ASP A 340 -11.99 -28.39 8.23
CA ASP A 340 -13.02 -29.35 7.87
C ASP A 340 -14.36 -28.63 7.87
N GLU A 341 -14.72 -28.01 6.73
CA GLU A 341 -15.96 -27.25 6.58
C GLU A 341 -17.23 -28.07 6.86
N LYS A 342 -17.10 -29.40 6.84
CA LYS A 342 -18.22 -30.33 7.10
C LYS A 342 -18.42 -30.60 8.60
N SER A 343 -17.47 -30.25 9.45
CA SER A 343 -17.52 -30.65 10.88
C SER A 343 -18.47 -29.82 11.75
N GLY A 344 -19.03 -28.72 11.26
CA GLY A 344 -19.88 -27.82 12.06
C GLY A 344 -19.18 -27.14 13.25
N ASN A 345 -17.90 -27.44 13.48
CA ASN A 345 -17.11 -26.92 14.59
C ASN A 345 -16.77 -25.43 14.38
N SER A 346 -16.76 -24.68 15.45
CA SER A 346 -16.30 -23.29 15.42
C SER A 346 -15.63 -22.90 16.74
N THR A 347 -14.71 -21.94 16.66
CA THR A 347 -14.07 -21.32 17.83
C THR A 347 -14.33 -19.83 17.82
N THR A 348 -14.69 -19.29 18.96
CA THR A 348 -14.73 -17.84 19.18
C THR A 348 -13.39 -17.38 19.71
N ILE A 349 -12.71 -16.50 18.95
CA ILE A 349 -11.53 -15.78 19.40
C ILE A 349 -12.04 -14.53 20.11
N ARG A 350 -11.96 -14.53 21.44
CA ARG A 350 -12.46 -13.43 22.27
C ARG A 350 -11.66 -12.14 22.02
N THR A 351 -10.37 -12.27 21.92
CA THR A 351 -9.44 -11.14 21.68
C THR A 351 -8.21 -11.63 20.91
N VAL A 352 -7.75 -10.84 19.97
CA VAL A 352 -6.44 -10.99 19.34
C VAL A 352 -5.75 -9.63 19.30
N VAL A 353 -4.48 -9.62 19.67
CA VAL A 353 -3.57 -8.46 19.59
C VAL A 353 -2.28 -8.93 18.94
N SER A 354 -1.77 -8.16 18.00
CA SER A 354 -0.54 -8.45 17.27
C SER A 354 0.21 -7.15 17.04
N ARG A 355 1.03 -6.73 18.04
CA ARG A 355 1.82 -5.50 18.02
C ARG A 355 3.29 -5.79 17.82
N TRP A 356 3.86 -5.11 16.85
CA TRP A 356 5.23 -5.32 16.40
C TRP A 356 6.01 -4.02 16.39
N LYS A 357 7.26 -4.07 16.84
CA LYS A 357 8.26 -3.01 16.63
C LYS A 357 9.17 -3.42 15.48
N VAL A 358 9.32 -2.56 14.49
CA VAL A 358 10.17 -2.80 13.33
C VAL A 358 11.48 -2.06 13.53
N GLU A 359 12.60 -2.77 13.46
CA GLU A 359 13.96 -2.23 13.57
C GLU A 359 14.85 -2.87 12.51
N ASN A 360 15.40 -2.07 11.59
CA ASN A 360 16.27 -2.52 10.51
C ASN A 360 15.72 -3.70 9.72
N GLY A 361 14.41 -3.66 9.43
CA GLY A 361 13.70 -4.68 8.66
C GLY A 361 13.34 -5.96 9.42
N VAL A 362 13.56 -6.01 10.73
CA VAL A 362 13.09 -7.07 11.63
C VAL A 362 11.92 -6.56 12.44
N ALA A 363 10.78 -7.25 12.38
CA ALA A 363 9.63 -6.97 13.23
C ALA A 363 9.70 -7.84 14.49
N TYR A 364 9.89 -7.23 15.65
CA TYR A 364 9.94 -7.87 16.95
C TYR A 364 8.57 -7.83 17.63
N ALA A 365 8.10 -8.97 18.10
CA ALA A 365 6.87 -9.07 18.87
C ALA A 365 6.95 -8.28 20.17
N LYS A 366 6.02 -7.34 20.38
CA LYS A 366 5.90 -6.54 21.60
C LYS A 366 4.72 -6.97 22.46
N ASP A 367 3.60 -7.22 21.82
CA ASP A 367 2.38 -7.70 22.46
C ASP A 367 1.62 -8.51 21.40
N VAL A 368 1.93 -9.81 21.34
CA VAL A 368 1.36 -10.71 20.34
C VAL A 368 0.73 -11.89 21.04
N ALA A 369 -0.60 -11.88 21.11
CA ALA A 369 -1.37 -12.92 21.78
C ALA A 369 -2.80 -12.99 21.27
N LEU A 370 -3.45 -14.14 21.49
CA LEU A 370 -4.87 -14.34 21.31
C LEU A 370 -5.46 -15.11 22.50
N ALA A 371 -6.73 -14.91 22.75
CA ALA A 371 -7.50 -15.68 23.73
C ALA A 371 -8.80 -16.17 23.12
N THR A 372 -9.09 -17.44 23.34
CA THR A 372 -10.42 -18.03 23.23
C THR A 372 -11.16 -17.91 24.56
N ASN A 373 -12.29 -18.56 24.74
CA ASN A 373 -12.94 -18.62 26.04
C ASN A 373 -12.18 -19.49 27.06
N LYS A 374 -11.37 -20.47 26.61
CA LYS A 374 -10.70 -21.43 27.49
C LYS A 374 -9.18 -21.29 27.49
N ASN A 375 -8.59 -20.89 26.39
CA ASN A 375 -7.15 -20.91 26.17
C ASN A 375 -6.59 -19.55 25.77
N ARG A 376 -5.31 -19.34 26.07
CA ARG A 376 -4.55 -18.16 25.68
C ARG A 376 -3.23 -18.56 25.05
N LEU A 377 -2.96 -18.05 23.85
CA LEU A 377 -1.69 -18.25 23.15
C LEU A 377 -0.94 -16.92 23.05
N ALA A 378 0.37 -16.95 23.19
CA ALA A 378 1.22 -15.79 22.95
C ALA A 378 2.44 -16.17 22.10
N LEU A 379 3.05 -15.12 21.52
CA LEU A 379 4.21 -15.26 20.64
C LEU A 379 5.29 -14.27 21.05
N HIS A 380 6.52 -14.75 21.12
CA HIS A 380 7.74 -13.96 21.20
C HIS A 380 8.64 -14.19 19.99
N GLY A 381 9.62 -13.29 19.79
CA GLY A 381 10.60 -13.41 18.70
C GLY A 381 10.43 -12.36 17.63
N GLY A 382 10.99 -12.61 16.46
CA GLY A 382 11.06 -11.66 15.37
C GLY A 382 10.80 -12.27 14.00
N LEU A 383 10.38 -11.41 13.06
CA LEU A 383 10.22 -11.72 11.66
C LEU A 383 11.24 -10.88 10.87
N ASN A 384 12.25 -11.52 10.32
CA ASN A 384 13.31 -10.85 9.56
C ASN A 384 12.92 -10.77 8.08
N PHE A 385 12.45 -9.61 7.64
CA PHE A 385 12.04 -9.34 6.25
C PHE A 385 13.22 -9.03 5.31
N VAL A 386 14.43 -8.90 5.83
CA VAL A 386 15.64 -8.75 5.01
C VAL A 386 16.09 -10.10 4.48
N LYS A 387 16.04 -11.12 5.34
CA LYS A 387 16.44 -12.49 5.03
C LYS A 387 15.27 -13.42 4.71
N ASP A 388 14.04 -12.95 4.89
CA ASP A 388 12.79 -13.71 4.78
C ASP A 388 12.81 -14.97 5.71
N GLU A 389 13.17 -14.78 7.00
CA GLU A 389 13.32 -15.85 8.00
C GLU A 389 12.69 -15.52 9.36
N TYR A 390 12.32 -16.57 10.09
CA TYR A 390 11.90 -16.51 11.50
C TYR A 390 13.12 -16.34 12.40
N GLN A 391 13.07 -15.41 13.35
CA GLN A 391 14.16 -15.10 14.28
C GLN A 391 13.72 -15.37 15.71
N ASN A 392 14.13 -16.52 16.26
CA ASN A 392 13.82 -16.96 17.63
C ASN A 392 12.31 -16.85 17.95
N VAL A 393 11.46 -17.29 17.03
CA VAL A 393 10.02 -17.24 17.24
C VAL A 393 9.60 -18.41 18.12
N VAL A 394 8.94 -18.11 19.24
CA VAL A 394 8.37 -19.07 20.16
C VAL A 394 6.90 -18.78 20.31
N VAL A 395 6.07 -19.81 20.15
CA VAL A 395 4.63 -19.76 20.47
C VAL A 395 4.39 -20.56 21.72
N ALA A 396 3.63 -20.02 22.67
CA ALA A 396 3.31 -20.69 23.91
C ALA A 396 1.80 -20.70 24.20
N LEU A 397 1.34 -21.84 24.72
CA LEU A 397 0.07 -21.97 25.42
C LEU A 397 0.30 -21.52 26.87
N LEU A 398 -0.59 -20.67 27.38
CA LEU A 398 -0.40 -19.98 28.65
C LEU A 398 -1.42 -20.42 29.71
N ASP A 399 -0.96 -20.50 30.93
CA ASP A 399 -1.81 -20.58 32.13
C ASP A 399 -2.44 -19.19 32.43
N ARG A 400 -3.24 -19.13 33.52
CA ARG A 400 -3.87 -17.88 33.97
C ARG A 400 -2.86 -16.81 34.42
N SER A 401 -1.70 -17.23 34.90
CA SER A 401 -0.64 -16.34 35.38
C SER A 401 0.23 -15.77 34.27
N GLY A 402 0.12 -16.30 33.05
CA GLY A 402 0.95 -15.92 31.90
C GLY A 402 2.22 -16.75 31.75
N CYS A 403 2.31 -17.87 32.45
CA CYS A 403 3.39 -18.82 32.32
C CYS A 403 3.11 -19.78 31.14
N ALA A 404 4.16 -20.25 30.48
CA ALA A 404 4.02 -21.22 29.41
C ALA A 404 3.76 -22.63 29.96
N GLU A 405 2.62 -23.23 29.62
CA GLU A 405 2.33 -24.64 29.87
C GLU A 405 2.94 -25.54 28.79
N ALA A 406 2.94 -25.04 27.55
CA ALA A 406 3.60 -25.67 26.42
C ALA A 406 4.16 -24.62 25.48
N SER A 407 5.24 -24.93 24.81
CA SER A 407 5.85 -24.03 23.84
C SER A 407 6.39 -24.76 22.62
N GLN A 408 6.48 -24.05 21.51
CA GLN A 408 7.00 -24.55 20.25
C GLN A 408 7.82 -23.47 19.55
N ASN A 409 9.00 -23.84 19.04
CA ASN A 409 9.88 -22.91 18.35
C ASN A 409 9.65 -22.98 16.83
N ILE A 410 9.77 -21.83 16.19
CA ILE A 410 9.75 -21.68 14.73
C ILE A 410 11.08 -21.06 14.30
N SER A 411 11.73 -21.67 13.34
CA SER A 411 12.96 -21.18 12.73
C SER A 411 12.94 -21.39 11.21
N GLY A 412 14.03 -21.07 10.54
CA GLY A 412 14.17 -21.24 9.09
C GLY A 412 13.51 -20.14 8.28
N SER A 413 13.40 -20.33 6.97
CA SER A 413 12.85 -19.32 6.07
C SER A 413 11.31 -19.29 6.10
N PHE A 414 10.71 -18.15 5.74
CA PHE A 414 9.25 -18.02 5.62
C PHE A 414 8.64 -19.02 4.62
N SER A 415 9.42 -19.45 3.62
CA SER A 415 8.97 -20.42 2.62
C SER A 415 9.14 -21.89 3.04
N LYS A 416 10.05 -22.16 3.99
CA LYS A 416 10.34 -23.48 4.53
C LYS A 416 10.62 -23.38 6.03
N PRO A 417 9.59 -23.13 6.85
CA PRO A 417 9.78 -23.06 8.28
C PRO A 417 10.14 -24.42 8.86
N VAL A 418 11.01 -24.39 9.84
CA VAL A 418 11.39 -25.54 10.67
C VAL A 418 10.72 -25.39 12.01
N ILE A 419 9.95 -26.39 12.36
CA ILE A 419 9.14 -26.39 13.58
C ILE A 419 9.74 -27.49 14.49
N ASP A 420 10.20 -27.07 15.66
CA ASP A 420 10.68 -28.00 16.67
C ASP A 420 9.51 -28.79 17.28
N GLN A 421 9.79 -29.97 17.81
CA GLN A 421 8.79 -30.68 18.60
C GLN A 421 8.36 -29.83 19.79
N SER A 422 7.08 -29.82 20.08
CA SER A 422 6.53 -29.05 21.21
C SER A 422 7.13 -29.55 22.53
N LYS A 423 7.58 -28.59 23.36
CA LYS A 423 8.05 -28.85 24.71
C LYS A 423 6.89 -28.63 25.66
N ILE A 424 6.46 -29.70 26.35
CA ILE A 424 5.48 -29.58 27.43
C ILE A 424 6.26 -29.20 28.69
N LEU A 425 6.00 -28.03 29.20
CA LEU A 425 6.52 -27.49 30.45
C LEU A 425 5.51 -27.85 31.55
N ILE A 426 5.48 -29.11 31.99
CA ILE A 426 4.57 -29.53 33.07
C ILE A 426 5.00 -28.80 34.34
N PRO A 427 4.11 -27.97 34.97
CA PRO A 427 4.39 -27.47 36.30
C PRO A 427 4.56 -28.65 37.22
N ILE A 428 5.66 -28.65 37.99
CA ILE A 428 5.99 -29.73 38.99
C ILE A 428 4.81 -30.01 39.89
N ASN A 429 3.89 -29.02 40.10
CA ASN A 429 2.68 -29.17 40.89
C ASN A 429 1.64 -30.17 40.34
N LEU A 430 1.65 -30.51 39.06
CA LEU A 430 0.75 -31.53 38.50
C LEU A 430 1.30 -32.94 38.72
N LEU A 431 2.62 -33.12 38.70
CA LEU A 431 3.29 -34.37 39.10
C LEU A 431 3.07 -34.67 40.58
N LEU A 432 2.99 -33.67 41.44
CA LEU A 432 2.69 -33.84 42.87
C LEU A 432 1.24 -34.29 43.13
N LYS A 433 0.27 -33.88 42.31
CA LYS A 433 -1.12 -34.37 42.42
C LYS A 433 -1.31 -35.83 42.02
N LEU A 434 -0.41 -36.40 41.21
CA LEU A 434 -0.41 -37.83 40.87
C LEU A 434 0.35 -38.66 41.92
N VAL A 435 1.13 -38.02 42.78
CA VAL A 435 1.91 -38.67 43.86
C VAL A 435 1.26 -38.52 45.24
N ASP A 436 0.19 -37.74 45.38
CA ASP A 436 -0.54 -37.54 46.64
C ASP A 436 -1.30 -38.79 47.14
N SER A 437 -1.12 -39.96 46.47
CA SER A 437 -1.46 -41.26 47.05
C SER A 437 -0.33 -41.87 47.92
N ALA A 438 0.77 -41.19 48.10
CA ALA A 438 1.89 -41.64 48.94
C ALA A 438 2.48 -40.44 49.71
N LYS A 439 1.94 -40.26 50.93
CA LYS A 439 2.55 -39.64 52.13
C LYS A 439 3.71 -38.67 51.98
N ASN A 440 3.43 -37.43 52.48
CA ASN A 440 4.38 -36.58 53.26
C ASN A 440 5.80 -36.46 52.72
N PHE A 441 6.09 -35.37 52.00
CA PHE A 441 7.38 -34.72 52.19
C PHE A 441 7.26 -33.18 52.05
N ILE A 442 7.89 -32.55 52.99
CA ILE A 442 7.91 -31.20 53.42
C ILE A 442 8.71 -30.29 52.47
N SER A 443 8.31 -29.04 52.50
CA SER A 443 9.03 -27.80 52.16
C SER A 443 9.08 -27.43 50.67
N GLY A 444 8.25 -26.51 50.25
CA GLY A 444 8.50 -25.06 50.42
C GLY A 444 9.52 -24.56 49.42
N GLY A 445 9.07 -24.31 48.27
CA GLY A 445 9.73 -23.48 47.33
C GLY A 445 8.74 -23.16 46.18
N ASP A 446 7.98 -22.13 46.30
CA ASP A 446 7.28 -21.49 45.19
C ASP A 446 8.33 -21.18 44.10
N LYS A 447 8.66 -22.16 43.28
CA LYS A 447 9.31 -21.85 42.00
C LYS A 447 8.25 -21.12 41.19
N LYS A 448 8.19 -19.80 41.37
CA LYS A 448 7.46 -18.92 40.47
C LYS A 448 7.93 -19.24 39.06
N CYS A 449 7.02 -19.66 38.19
CA CYS A 449 7.35 -19.85 36.80
C CYS A 449 7.88 -18.54 36.21
N GLU A 450 8.70 -18.60 35.20
CA GLU A 450 9.06 -17.45 34.40
C GLU A 450 7.84 -17.01 33.56
N ILE A 451 7.38 -15.77 33.78
CA ILE A 451 6.23 -15.22 33.06
C ILE A 451 6.59 -15.08 31.60
N PHE A 452 5.95 -15.87 30.74
CA PHE A 452 6.13 -15.80 29.30
C PHE A 452 5.40 -14.57 28.70
N TYR A 453 4.21 -14.22 29.22
CA TYR A 453 3.40 -13.15 28.66
C TYR A 453 2.72 -12.32 29.75
N SER A 454 2.94 -10.98 29.69
CA SER A 454 2.32 -9.98 30.56
C SER A 454 1.65 -8.84 29.77
N GLY A 455 1.26 -9.10 28.51
CA GLY A 455 0.66 -8.09 27.63
C GLY A 455 -0.84 -7.85 27.89
N THR A 456 -1.50 -7.22 26.92
CA THR A 456 -2.87 -6.71 27.06
C THR A 456 -3.98 -7.75 26.92
N VAL A 457 -3.69 -8.95 26.41
CA VAL A 457 -4.69 -10.01 26.27
C VAL A 457 -4.91 -10.70 27.61
N THR A 458 -6.07 -10.48 28.20
CA THR A 458 -6.42 -11.02 29.54
C THR A 458 -6.58 -12.54 29.51
N PRO A 459 -6.36 -13.21 30.67
CA PRO A 459 -6.60 -14.64 30.82
C PRO A 459 -8.01 -15.07 30.37
N SER A 460 -8.14 -16.35 30.02
CA SER A 460 -9.43 -16.97 29.75
C SER A 460 -10.30 -16.98 31.01
N ILE A 461 -11.59 -16.95 30.84
CA ILE A 461 -12.59 -16.87 31.92
C ILE A 461 -12.71 -18.22 32.63
#